data_322aacaa06a2ce0a63c99930a3df55c0
#
_entry.id   322aacaa06a2ce0a63c99930a3df55c0
#
_cell.length_a   1.000
_cell.length_b   1.000
_cell.length_c   1.000
_cell.angle_alpha   90.00
_cell.angle_beta   90.00
_cell.angle_gamma   90.00
#
_symmetry.space_group_name_H-M   'P 1'
#
loop_
_entity.id
_entity.type
_entity.pdbx_description
1 polymer ?
#
loop_
_entity_poly.entity_id
_entity_poly.type
_entity_poly.pdbx_seq_one_letter_code
_entity_poly.pdbx_strand_id
1 'polypeptide(L)'
;MPRFAAIPVLLALIGWMDARHPVSAFRLFTFFFLFLVFADLASLLRGKWRNGLVVLASLAVGLCVVEGVATLLEPKTSTMITQGRSVRRPVVGWGPEHAGLFHGEKRDSTGAVIYLADYTIDANLIRQTVSSEKGPAIVFFGDSNTFGEGVNDAETLPQAFADLLDRKERVLNLAFTGYGPQQFLRELETGLFDPLIGARPRLFIFMTAAWHAERTACKASWTPHAPLYALENGQIAFKGACNEGPSMVLREWLENTASYRVMVEPIRHKLSHDDVDLYIRILLAGVSLAKEKYGVATLIPYIASPGYLMGTGFSDDEIVRRLREGGAIVIDASLAEEEAKGALIRIKGDGHPTPFANRARAVMLEDYIGHQIPGILRAASK
;
A
#
# COMPACT_ATOMS: atom_id res chain seq x y z
N MET A 1 -6.74 52.41 1.00
CA MET A 1 -5.95 51.79 -0.10
C MET A 1 -4.99 50.67 0.31
N PRO A 2 -4.30 50.68 1.45
CA PRO A 2 -3.38 49.58 1.78
C PRO A 2 -4.05 48.20 1.98
N ARG A 3 -5.32 48.14 2.42
CA ARG A 3 -6.04 46.87 2.66
C ARG A 3 -6.31 46.06 1.40
N PHE A 4 -6.59 46.70 0.26
CA PHE A 4 -6.77 46.00 -1.02
C PHE A 4 -5.51 45.29 -1.51
N ALA A 5 -4.32 45.76 -1.12
CA ALA A 5 -3.07 45.13 -1.47
C ALA A 5 -2.77 43.89 -0.60
N ALA A 6 -3.37 43.78 0.60
CA ALA A 6 -3.17 42.64 1.49
C ALA A 6 -3.83 41.35 0.94
N ILE A 7 -5.02 41.46 0.34
CA ILE A 7 -5.78 40.31 -0.16
C ILE A 7 -4.99 39.49 -1.21
N PRO A 8 -4.46 40.08 -2.31
CA PRO A 8 -3.67 39.31 -3.27
C PRO A 8 -2.40 38.73 -2.67
N VAL A 9 -1.76 39.40 -1.71
CA VAL A 9 -0.59 38.87 -1.00
C VAL A 9 -0.96 37.65 -0.15
N LEU A 10 -2.06 37.71 0.60
CA LEU A 10 -2.53 36.58 1.40
C LEU A 10 -2.92 35.37 0.53
N LEU A 11 -3.62 35.62 -0.59
CA LEU A 11 -3.96 34.56 -1.56
C LEU A 11 -2.71 33.95 -2.21
N ALA A 12 -1.72 34.77 -2.55
CA ALA A 12 -0.45 34.30 -3.09
C ALA A 12 0.33 33.47 -2.05
N LEU A 13 0.31 33.85 -0.77
CA LEU A 13 0.90 33.07 0.31
C LEU A 13 0.21 31.73 0.49
N ILE A 14 -1.13 31.70 0.48
CA ILE A 14 -1.89 30.44 0.54
C ILE A 14 -1.48 29.52 -0.62
N GLY A 15 -1.50 30.02 -1.85
CA GLY A 15 -1.12 29.24 -3.04
C GLY A 15 0.33 28.76 -3.00
N TRP A 16 1.26 29.61 -2.54
CA TRP A 16 2.66 29.24 -2.40
C TRP A 16 2.88 28.16 -1.33
N MET A 17 2.21 28.27 -0.19
CA MET A 17 2.27 27.28 0.88
C MET A 17 1.68 25.95 0.43
N ASP A 18 0.54 25.98 -0.25
CA ASP A 18 -0.13 24.78 -0.76
C ASP A 18 0.74 24.04 -1.79
N ALA A 19 1.40 24.76 -2.68
CA ALA A 19 2.25 24.18 -3.72
C ALA A 19 3.57 23.62 -3.20
N ARG A 20 4.14 24.20 -2.15
CA ARG A 20 5.48 23.84 -1.66
C ARG A 20 5.51 22.90 -0.47
N HIS A 21 4.49 22.96 0.38
CA HIS A 21 4.48 22.28 1.66
C HIS A 21 3.09 21.75 2.00
N PRO A 22 2.67 20.62 1.45
CA PRO A 22 1.38 19.99 1.77
C PRO A 22 1.40 19.33 3.17
N VAL A 23 2.03 19.95 4.17
CA VAL A 23 2.10 19.44 5.55
C VAL A 23 1.05 20.10 6.42
N SER A 24 0.55 19.38 7.43
CA SER A 24 -0.57 19.82 8.29
C SER A 24 -0.42 21.19 8.94
N ALA A 25 0.77 21.57 9.38
CA ALA A 25 1.00 22.90 9.96
C ALA A 25 0.65 24.06 9.02
N PHE A 26 0.80 23.85 7.69
CA PHE A 26 0.46 24.87 6.70
C PHE A 26 -1.04 25.01 6.50
N ARG A 27 -1.86 23.98 6.75
CA ARG A 27 -3.33 24.06 6.68
C ARG A 27 -3.90 24.96 7.76
N LEU A 28 -3.31 24.95 8.96
CA LEU A 28 -3.63 25.92 10.02
C LEU A 28 -3.48 27.36 9.51
N PHE A 29 -2.34 27.67 8.89
CA PHE A 29 -2.09 28.99 8.32
C PHE A 29 -3.01 29.30 7.13
N THR A 30 -3.35 28.32 6.32
CA THR A 30 -4.32 28.48 5.23
C THR A 30 -5.67 28.96 5.76
N PHE A 31 -6.22 28.31 6.80
CA PHE A 31 -7.48 28.75 7.42
C PHE A 31 -7.36 30.10 8.09
N PHE A 32 -6.24 30.39 8.73
CA PHE A 32 -6.00 31.71 9.31
C PHE A 32 -5.95 32.82 8.25
N PHE A 33 -5.26 32.62 7.16
CA PHE A 33 -5.21 33.60 6.06
C PHE A 33 -6.55 33.76 5.37
N LEU A 34 -7.32 32.69 5.20
CA LEU A 34 -8.69 32.79 4.67
C LEU A 34 -9.58 33.63 5.59
N PHE A 35 -9.44 33.47 6.93
CA PHE A 35 -10.12 34.35 7.87
C PHE A 35 -9.78 35.82 7.61
N LEU A 36 -8.49 36.16 7.47
CA LEU A 36 -8.07 37.54 7.22
C LEU A 36 -8.63 38.07 5.89
N VAL A 37 -8.61 37.27 4.84
CA VAL A 37 -9.18 37.63 3.52
C VAL A 37 -10.68 37.92 3.63
N PHE A 38 -11.46 37.03 4.26
CA PHE A 38 -12.89 37.23 4.41
C PHE A 38 -13.25 38.39 5.32
N ALA A 39 -12.50 38.62 6.40
CA ALA A 39 -12.67 39.75 7.29
C ALA A 39 -12.37 41.09 6.59
N ASP A 40 -11.30 41.16 5.82
CA ASP A 40 -10.96 42.33 5.03
C ASP A 40 -12.04 42.64 3.96
N LEU A 41 -12.46 41.62 3.20
CA LEU A 41 -13.55 41.77 2.22
C LEU A 41 -14.85 42.20 2.89
N ALA A 42 -15.20 41.63 4.06
CA ALA A 42 -16.39 42.04 4.80
C ALA A 42 -16.34 43.52 5.23
N SER A 43 -15.15 44.04 5.53
CA SER A 43 -14.96 45.46 5.89
C SER A 43 -15.22 46.41 4.73
N LEU A 44 -15.12 45.94 3.49
CA LEU A 44 -15.25 46.72 2.26
C LEU A 44 -16.68 46.69 1.70
N LEU A 45 -17.49 45.70 2.06
CA LEU A 45 -18.83 45.50 1.51
C LEU A 45 -19.94 45.89 2.51
N ARG A 46 -21.18 45.99 2.02
CA ARG A 46 -22.37 46.33 2.84
C ARG A 46 -23.50 45.33 2.59
N GLY A 47 -24.47 45.31 3.50
CA GLY A 47 -25.68 44.50 3.39
C GLY A 47 -25.42 43.00 3.43
N LYS A 48 -26.20 42.26 2.61
CA LYS A 48 -26.16 40.77 2.62
C LYS A 48 -24.80 40.20 2.27
N TRP A 49 -24.02 40.85 1.44
CA TRP A 49 -22.68 40.40 1.06
C TRP A 49 -21.69 40.47 2.22
N ARG A 50 -21.75 41.56 3.02
CA ARG A 50 -20.97 41.66 4.27
C ARG A 50 -21.30 40.53 5.23
N ASN A 51 -22.61 40.28 5.42
CA ASN A 51 -23.04 39.24 6.35
C ASN A 51 -22.55 37.84 5.92
N GLY A 52 -22.63 37.52 4.63
CA GLY A 52 -22.08 36.26 4.07
C GLY A 52 -20.57 36.12 4.31
N LEU A 53 -19.81 37.19 4.10
CA LEU A 53 -18.35 37.18 4.36
C LEU A 53 -18.01 37.06 5.83
N VAL A 54 -18.80 37.64 6.73
CA VAL A 54 -18.63 37.46 8.18
C VAL A 54 -18.86 36.00 8.57
N VAL A 55 -19.87 35.34 7.98
CA VAL A 55 -20.10 33.91 8.21
C VAL A 55 -18.90 33.09 7.71
N LEU A 56 -18.37 33.36 6.52
CA LEU A 56 -17.19 32.68 5.99
C LEU A 56 -15.96 32.93 6.85
N ALA A 57 -15.75 34.15 7.33
CA ALA A 57 -14.68 34.47 8.27
C ALA A 57 -14.81 33.67 9.59
N SER A 58 -16.02 33.58 10.12
CA SER A 58 -16.28 32.81 11.36
C SER A 58 -16.04 31.32 11.15
N LEU A 59 -16.43 30.77 9.99
CA LEU A 59 -16.14 29.37 9.63
C LEU A 59 -14.62 29.13 9.50
N ALA A 60 -13.90 30.07 8.86
CA ALA A 60 -12.45 29.95 8.71
C ALA A 60 -11.72 29.95 10.06
N VAL A 61 -12.16 30.78 11.02
CA VAL A 61 -11.65 30.76 12.42
C VAL A 61 -11.98 29.43 13.09
N GLY A 62 -13.21 28.95 12.96
CA GLY A 62 -13.62 27.65 13.52
C GLY A 62 -12.75 26.51 12.98
N LEU A 63 -12.52 26.46 11.67
CA LEU A 63 -11.64 25.49 11.03
C LEU A 63 -10.19 25.63 11.49
N CYS A 64 -9.71 26.88 11.64
CA CYS A 64 -8.37 27.13 12.16
C CYS A 64 -8.19 26.58 13.59
N VAL A 65 -9.19 26.75 14.46
CA VAL A 65 -9.16 26.22 15.83
C VAL A 65 -9.20 24.68 15.81
N VAL A 66 -10.09 24.08 15.02
CA VAL A 66 -10.20 22.62 14.89
C VAL A 66 -8.89 22.02 14.38
N GLU A 67 -8.30 22.63 13.34
CA GLU A 67 -7.03 22.18 12.78
C GLU A 67 -5.88 22.32 13.78
N GLY A 68 -5.85 23.42 14.54
CA GLY A 68 -4.85 23.64 15.60
C GLY A 68 -4.93 22.57 16.70
N VAL A 69 -6.14 22.28 17.17
CA VAL A 69 -6.36 21.22 18.16
C VAL A 69 -5.98 19.85 17.59
N ALA A 70 -6.41 19.54 16.36
CA ALA A 70 -6.09 18.29 15.72
C ALA A 70 -4.57 18.11 15.54
N THR A 71 -3.85 19.17 15.14
CA THR A 71 -2.38 19.14 15.01
C THR A 71 -1.68 18.83 16.35
N LEU A 72 -2.24 19.29 17.48
CA LEU A 72 -1.73 18.97 18.81
C LEU A 72 -2.02 17.53 19.25
N LEU A 73 -3.14 16.97 18.79
CA LEU A 73 -3.58 15.61 19.10
C LEU A 73 -2.99 14.57 18.15
N GLU A 74 -2.48 15.00 16.98
CA GLU A 74 -1.95 14.11 15.97
C GLU A 74 -0.73 13.33 16.51
N PRO A 75 -0.75 11.97 16.42
CA PRO A 75 0.39 11.18 16.83
C PRO A 75 1.62 11.53 15.98
N LYS A 76 2.75 11.69 16.64
CA LYS A 76 4.02 11.88 15.94
C LYS A 76 4.37 10.58 15.22
N THR A 77 4.32 10.60 13.91
CA THR A 77 4.62 9.45 13.05
C THR A 77 6.11 9.32 12.76
N SER A 78 6.53 8.11 12.42
CA SER A 78 7.87 7.86 11.88
C SER A 78 8.00 8.50 10.49
N THR A 79 9.20 8.95 10.15
CA THR A 79 9.51 9.52 8.84
C THR A 79 10.17 8.46 7.96
N MET A 80 9.63 8.22 6.78
CA MET A 80 10.24 7.37 5.77
C MET A 80 10.92 8.25 4.71
N ILE A 81 12.19 8.02 4.47
CA ILE A 81 12.99 8.67 3.44
C ILE A 81 13.46 7.56 2.50
N THR A 82 12.94 7.52 1.29
CA THR A 82 13.45 6.64 0.25
C THR A 82 13.98 7.50 -0.87
N GLN A 83 15.24 7.30 -1.22
CA GLN A 83 15.81 7.90 -2.41
C GLN A 83 15.28 7.14 -3.62
N GLY A 84 14.65 7.84 -4.55
CA GLY A 84 13.94 7.24 -5.67
C GLY A 84 12.44 7.20 -5.41
N ARG A 85 11.72 7.91 -6.25
CA ARG A 85 10.28 8.08 -6.08
C ARG A 85 9.53 6.90 -6.69
N SER A 86 8.47 6.50 -6.00
CA SER A 86 7.37 5.82 -6.65
C SER A 86 6.66 6.83 -7.56
N VAL A 87 6.53 6.49 -8.83
CA VAL A 87 5.82 7.31 -9.83
C VAL A 87 4.53 6.64 -10.24
N ARG A 88 3.61 7.44 -10.80
CA ARG A 88 2.39 6.87 -11.37
C ARG A 88 2.74 5.92 -12.51
N ARG A 89 2.21 4.69 -12.45
CA ARG A 89 2.34 3.67 -13.49
C ARG A 89 0.96 3.31 -14.02
N PRO A 90 0.77 3.32 -15.34
CA PRO A 90 -0.43 2.74 -15.95
C PRO A 90 -0.61 1.30 -15.46
N VAL A 91 -1.82 0.81 -15.43
CA VAL A 91 -2.19 -0.55 -15.03
C VAL A 91 -2.20 -0.76 -13.51
N VAL A 92 -1.07 -0.58 -12.83
CA VAL A 92 -0.91 -0.93 -11.40
C VAL A 92 -1.04 0.26 -10.43
N GLY A 93 -1.11 1.46 -10.97
CA GLY A 93 -1.27 2.70 -10.19
C GLY A 93 0.05 3.40 -9.89
N TRP A 94 1.05 2.74 -9.36
CA TRP A 94 2.38 3.27 -9.08
C TRP A 94 3.45 2.18 -9.18
N GLY A 95 4.70 2.59 -9.15
CA GLY A 95 5.86 1.68 -9.20
C GLY A 95 7.17 2.45 -9.22
N PRO A 96 8.31 1.78 -9.33
CA PRO A 96 9.62 2.41 -9.34
C PRO A 96 9.76 3.42 -10.48
N GLU A 97 10.46 4.53 -10.22
CA GLU A 97 10.71 5.56 -11.24
C GLU A 97 11.66 5.07 -12.34
N HIS A 98 12.71 4.37 -11.97
CA HIS A 98 13.73 3.83 -12.88
C HIS A 98 14.43 2.61 -12.27
N ALA A 99 15.21 1.90 -13.06
CA ALA A 99 16.14 0.89 -12.58
C ALA A 99 17.34 1.53 -11.85
N GLY A 100 17.87 0.84 -10.86
CA GLY A 100 19.02 1.31 -10.09
C GLY A 100 18.99 0.89 -8.64
N LEU A 101 19.98 1.37 -7.87
CA LEU A 101 20.06 1.19 -6.44
C LEU A 101 19.38 2.37 -5.73
N PHE A 102 18.49 2.06 -4.83
CA PHE A 102 17.78 3.03 -3.99
C PHE A 102 18.08 2.79 -2.52
N HIS A 103 18.21 3.86 -1.75
CA HIS A 103 18.43 3.79 -0.31
C HIS A 103 17.16 4.15 0.44
N GLY A 104 16.64 3.21 1.22
CA GLY A 104 15.51 3.39 2.11
C GLY A 104 15.97 3.62 3.55
N GLU A 105 15.44 4.66 4.19
CA GLU A 105 15.69 4.98 5.58
C GLU A 105 14.36 5.26 6.28
N LYS A 106 14.16 4.68 7.46
CA LYS A 106 13.04 5.02 8.34
C LYS A 106 13.56 5.45 9.69
N ARG A 107 13.04 6.57 10.20
CA ARG A 107 13.34 7.11 11.52
C ARG A 107 12.07 7.19 12.36
N ASP A 108 12.19 7.01 13.64
CA ASP A 108 11.11 7.26 14.59
C ASP A 108 10.88 8.76 14.80
N SER A 109 9.88 9.10 15.63
CA SER A 109 9.53 10.50 15.93
C SER A 109 10.60 11.27 16.71
N THR A 110 11.64 10.60 17.23
CA THR A 110 12.80 11.20 17.90
C THR A 110 13.98 11.42 16.96
N GLY A 111 13.89 10.87 15.72
CA GLY A 111 14.96 10.88 14.73
C GLY A 111 15.90 9.67 14.81
N ALA A 112 15.66 8.72 15.73
CA ALA A 112 16.44 7.49 15.77
C ALA A 112 16.13 6.59 14.57
N VAL A 113 17.18 5.96 14.03
CA VAL A 113 17.04 5.08 12.87
C VAL A 113 16.32 3.79 13.26
N ILE A 114 15.24 3.48 12.56
CA ILE A 114 14.52 2.21 12.67
C ILE A 114 15.17 1.16 11.74
N TYR A 115 15.39 1.53 10.47
CA TYR A 115 16.14 0.73 9.51
C TYR A 115 16.85 1.58 8.46
N LEU A 116 17.87 0.98 7.86
CA LEU A 116 18.55 1.40 6.62
C LEU A 116 18.59 0.18 5.71
N ALA A 117 18.16 0.31 4.48
CA ALA A 117 18.12 -0.80 3.54
C ALA A 117 18.37 -0.34 2.10
N ASP A 118 19.01 -1.19 1.33
CA ASP A 118 19.29 -0.97 -0.08
C ASP A 118 18.34 -1.81 -0.94
N TYR A 119 17.78 -1.17 -1.96
CA TYR A 119 16.80 -1.76 -2.87
C TYR A 119 17.30 -1.66 -4.30
N THR A 120 17.71 -2.76 -4.90
CA THR A 120 18.04 -2.80 -6.32
C THR A 120 16.79 -3.09 -7.14
N ILE A 121 16.46 -2.17 -8.03
CA ILE A 121 15.41 -2.33 -9.03
C ILE A 121 16.07 -2.64 -10.36
N ASP A 122 15.69 -3.73 -10.99
CA ASP A 122 16.25 -4.20 -12.25
C ASP A 122 15.71 -3.43 -13.48
N ALA A 123 16.19 -3.78 -14.65
CA ALA A 123 15.79 -3.16 -15.91
C ALA A 123 14.29 -3.39 -16.26
N ASN A 124 13.64 -4.38 -15.66
CA ASN A 124 12.21 -4.65 -15.82
C ASN A 124 11.36 -3.89 -14.79
N LEU A 125 11.98 -3.04 -13.98
CA LEU A 125 11.33 -2.27 -12.91
C LEU A 125 10.72 -3.14 -11.80
N ILE A 126 11.34 -4.27 -11.51
CA ILE A 126 10.99 -5.14 -10.39
C ILE A 126 12.14 -5.22 -9.38
N ARG A 127 11.84 -5.63 -8.15
CA ARG A 127 12.87 -5.85 -7.13
C ARG A 127 13.80 -6.98 -7.56
N GLN A 128 15.11 -6.72 -7.60
CA GLN A 128 16.09 -7.72 -7.99
C GLN A 128 16.05 -8.95 -7.07
N THR A 129 16.07 -10.13 -7.69
CA THR A 129 16.27 -11.42 -7.01
C THR A 129 17.35 -12.18 -7.79
N VAL A 130 18.46 -12.45 -7.14
CA VAL A 130 19.57 -13.20 -7.74
C VAL A 130 19.20 -14.67 -7.78
N SER A 131 18.90 -15.17 -8.99
CA SER A 131 18.42 -16.52 -9.23
C SER A 131 18.78 -16.96 -10.66
N SER A 132 18.37 -18.16 -11.10
CA SER A 132 18.53 -18.57 -12.51
C SER A 132 17.82 -17.60 -13.46
N GLU A 133 18.47 -17.22 -14.54
CA GLU A 133 17.84 -16.44 -15.62
C GLU A 133 17.00 -17.29 -16.57
N LYS A 134 17.17 -18.62 -16.53
CA LYS A 134 16.58 -19.56 -17.48
C LYS A 134 15.58 -20.50 -16.80
N GLY A 135 14.59 -20.89 -17.57
CA GLY A 135 13.58 -21.86 -17.15
C GLY A 135 12.25 -21.21 -16.76
N PRO A 136 11.25 -22.05 -16.44
CA PRO A 136 9.97 -21.57 -15.96
C PRO A 136 10.10 -20.83 -14.63
N ALA A 137 9.43 -19.69 -14.51
CA ALA A 137 9.56 -18.83 -13.33
C ALA A 137 8.67 -19.29 -12.17
N ILE A 138 9.16 -19.14 -10.96
CA ILE A 138 8.39 -19.03 -9.72
C ILE A 138 8.24 -17.54 -9.45
N VAL A 139 7.02 -17.05 -9.39
CA VAL A 139 6.75 -15.61 -9.35
C VAL A 139 6.11 -15.22 -8.04
N PHE A 140 6.76 -14.32 -7.32
CA PHE A 140 6.25 -13.73 -6.10
C PHE A 140 5.53 -12.42 -6.42
N PHE A 141 4.28 -12.34 -5.99
CA PHE A 141 3.45 -11.15 -5.95
C PHE A 141 3.19 -10.76 -4.50
N GLY A 142 2.75 -9.54 -4.26
CA GLY A 142 2.38 -9.09 -2.93
C GLY A 142 2.72 -7.62 -2.70
N ASP A 143 2.77 -7.26 -1.45
CA ASP A 143 3.02 -5.90 -0.98
C ASP A 143 4.47 -5.67 -0.52
N SER A 144 4.65 -4.67 0.32
CA SER A 144 5.93 -4.34 0.96
C SER A 144 6.57 -5.50 1.73
N ASN A 145 5.77 -6.44 2.25
CA ASN A 145 6.30 -7.62 2.94
C ASN A 145 7.03 -8.56 1.99
N THR A 146 6.51 -8.75 0.77
CA THR A 146 7.14 -9.57 -0.26
C THR A 146 8.23 -8.79 -1.01
N PHE A 147 8.00 -7.50 -1.29
CA PHE A 147 9.01 -6.59 -1.83
C PHE A 147 10.27 -6.58 -0.96
N GLY A 148 10.11 -6.66 0.35
CA GLY A 148 11.19 -6.62 1.32
C GLY A 148 11.51 -5.19 1.75
N GLU A 149 10.49 -4.43 2.15
CA GLU A 149 10.69 -3.11 2.73
C GLU A 149 11.40 -3.22 4.09
N GLY A 150 12.41 -2.36 4.29
CA GLY A 150 13.23 -2.36 5.50
C GLY A 150 14.35 -3.41 5.55
N VAL A 151 14.54 -4.22 4.50
CA VAL A 151 15.61 -5.22 4.41
C VAL A 151 16.35 -5.11 3.07
N ASN A 152 17.63 -5.49 3.06
CA ASN A 152 18.47 -5.49 1.87
C ASN A 152 18.05 -6.56 0.85
N ASP A 153 18.57 -6.49 -0.38
CA ASP A 153 18.21 -7.42 -1.46
C ASP A 153 18.41 -8.89 -1.07
N ALA A 154 19.51 -9.20 -0.38
CA ALA A 154 19.83 -10.56 0.06
C ALA A 154 18.91 -11.11 1.18
N GLU A 155 18.07 -10.25 1.78
CA GLU A 155 17.27 -10.55 2.95
C GLU A 155 15.77 -10.62 2.67
N THR A 156 15.38 -10.42 1.40
CA THR A 156 13.97 -10.50 0.98
C THR A 156 13.46 -11.94 1.01
N LEU A 157 12.15 -12.14 1.17
CA LEU A 157 11.54 -13.47 1.09
C LEU A 157 11.83 -14.18 -0.24
N PRO A 158 11.67 -13.55 -1.43
CA PRO A 158 11.99 -14.20 -2.70
C PRO A 158 13.47 -14.56 -2.83
N GLN A 159 14.39 -13.74 -2.31
CA GLN A 159 15.82 -14.04 -2.33
C GLN A 159 16.17 -15.20 -1.39
N ALA A 160 15.65 -15.18 -0.16
CA ALA A 160 15.85 -16.27 0.79
C ALA A 160 15.31 -17.61 0.23
N PHE A 161 14.20 -17.58 -0.49
CA PHE A 161 13.64 -18.75 -1.17
C PHE A 161 14.54 -19.21 -2.33
N ALA A 162 15.04 -18.29 -3.16
CA ALA A 162 15.98 -18.62 -4.24
C ALA A 162 17.29 -19.24 -3.69
N ASP A 163 17.80 -18.71 -2.59
CA ASP A 163 19.04 -19.20 -1.95
C ASP A 163 18.89 -20.61 -1.39
N LEU A 164 17.74 -20.97 -0.82
CA LEU A 164 17.44 -22.34 -0.36
C LEU A 164 17.45 -23.35 -1.52
N LEU A 165 17.14 -22.90 -2.72
CA LEU A 165 17.16 -23.70 -3.96
C LEU A 165 18.49 -23.60 -4.71
N ASP A 166 19.58 -23.19 -4.05
CA ASP A 166 20.91 -22.97 -4.65
C ASP A 166 20.86 -22.03 -5.88
N ARG A 167 19.85 -21.15 -5.95
CA ARG A 167 19.60 -20.24 -7.08
C ARG A 167 19.40 -20.94 -8.43
N LYS A 168 19.08 -22.24 -8.41
CA LYS A 168 18.89 -23.05 -9.62
C LYS A 168 17.52 -22.82 -10.28
N GLU A 169 16.54 -22.36 -9.52
CA GLU A 169 15.22 -21.99 -10.02
C GLU A 169 15.19 -20.51 -10.41
N ARG A 170 14.35 -20.17 -11.38
CA ARG A 170 14.12 -18.78 -11.76
C ARG A 170 13.05 -18.18 -10.85
N VAL A 171 13.44 -17.24 -10.01
CA VAL A 171 12.57 -16.58 -9.05
C VAL A 171 12.45 -15.10 -9.41
N LEU A 172 11.21 -14.59 -9.48
CA LEU A 172 10.91 -13.20 -9.78
C LEU A 172 10.15 -12.56 -8.61
N ASN A 173 10.52 -11.32 -8.26
CA ASN A 173 9.83 -10.53 -7.25
C ASN A 173 9.06 -9.38 -7.91
N LEU A 174 7.78 -9.59 -8.21
CA LEU A 174 6.86 -8.61 -8.81
C LEU A 174 6.09 -7.80 -7.76
N ALA A 175 6.34 -8.05 -6.47
CA ALA A 175 5.72 -7.30 -5.41
C ALA A 175 6.24 -5.86 -5.36
N PHE A 176 5.39 -4.94 -4.89
CA PHE A 176 5.79 -3.56 -4.65
C PHE A 176 5.07 -2.99 -3.42
N THR A 177 5.69 -1.99 -2.78
CA THR A 177 5.14 -1.33 -1.60
C THR A 177 3.71 -0.82 -1.84
N GLY A 178 2.80 -1.21 -0.96
CA GLY A 178 1.41 -0.80 -1.01
C GLY A 178 0.50 -1.58 -1.96
N TYR A 179 1.04 -2.52 -2.76
CA TYR A 179 0.22 -3.36 -3.64
C TYR A 179 -0.73 -4.26 -2.84
N GLY A 180 -1.74 -4.79 -3.54
CA GLY A 180 -2.72 -5.72 -3.01
C GLY A 180 -3.25 -6.65 -4.10
N PRO A 181 -4.28 -7.45 -3.82
CA PRO A 181 -4.87 -8.37 -4.79
C PRO A 181 -5.34 -7.72 -6.09
N GLN A 182 -5.74 -6.44 -6.04
CA GLN A 182 -6.17 -5.69 -7.21
C GLN A 182 -5.03 -5.43 -8.20
N GLN A 183 -3.78 -5.24 -7.74
CA GLN A 183 -2.63 -5.16 -8.62
C GLN A 183 -2.33 -6.53 -9.22
N PHE A 184 -2.30 -7.59 -8.39
CA PHE A 184 -2.10 -8.97 -8.86
C PHE A 184 -3.08 -9.33 -9.98
N LEU A 185 -4.39 -9.12 -9.75
CA LEU A 185 -5.40 -9.39 -10.77
C LEU A 185 -5.15 -8.53 -12.04
N ARG A 186 -4.86 -7.23 -11.87
CA ARG A 186 -4.69 -6.32 -13.00
C ARG A 186 -3.44 -6.62 -13.83
N GLU A 187 -2.36 -7.03 -13.21
CA GLU A 187 -1.14 -7.49 -13.88
C GLU A 187 -1.41 -8.70 -14.76
N LEU A 188 -2.17 -9.68 -14.26
CA LEU A 188 -2.55 -10.86 -15.01
C LEU A 188 -3.52 -10.56 -16.16
N GLU A 189 -4.54 -9.73 -15.94
CA GLU A 189 -5.52 -9.32 -16.95
C GLU A 189 -4.86 -8.62 -18.14
N THR A 190 -3.95 -7.72 -17.86
CA THR A 190 -3.30 -6.91 -18.90
C THR A 190 -2.07 -7.57 -19.51
N GLY A 191 -1.54 -8.61 -18.87
CA GLY A 191 -0.30 -9.23 -19.29
C GLY A 191 0.93 -8.35 -19.13
N LEU A 192 0.90 -7.41 -18.17
CA LEU A 192 1.97 -6.41 -17.95
C LEU A 192 3.36 -7.05 -17.89
N PHE A 193 3.46 -8.20 -17.24
CA PHE A 193 4.71 -8.94 -17.06
C PHE A 193 4.79 -10.25 -17.87
N ASP A 194 3.88 -10.47 -18.82
CA ASP A 194 3.92 -11.69 -19.66
C ASP A 194 5.28 -11.94 -20.33
N PRO A 195 5.97 -10.93 -20.90
CA PRO A 195 7.29 -11.13 -21.48
C PRO A 195 8.34 -11.63 -20.47
N LEU A 196 8.19 -11.22 -19.20
CA LEU A 196 9.10 -11.60 -18.13
C LEU A 196 8.70 -12.94 -17.49
N ILE A 197 7.42 -13.15 -17.22
CA ILE A 197 6.90 -14.39 -16.62
C ILE A 197 7.09 -15.58 -17.56
N GLY A 198 6.84 -15.38 -18.85
CA GLY A 198 6.84 -16.43 -19.88
C GLY A 198 5.53 -17.22 -19.92
N ALA A 199 5.37 -18.03 -20.98
CA ALA A 199 4.10 -18.72 -21.25
C ALA A 199 3.77 -19.86 -20.26
N ARG A 200 4.74 -20.39 -19.57
CA ARG A 200 4.59 -21.54 -18.65
C ARG A 200 5.40 -21.34 -17.37
N PRO A 201 5.00 -20.41 -16.48
CA PRO A 201 5.60 -20.33 -15.15
C PRO A 201 5.30 -21.60 -14.36
N ARG A 202 6.02 -21.83 -13.26
CA ARG A 202 5.83 -23.03 -12.44
C ARG A 202 4.81 -22.81 -11.33
N LEU A 203 4.85 -21.65 -10.70
CA LEU A 203 4.04 -21.35 -9.53
C LEU A 203 3.91 -19.83 -9.36
N PHE A 204 2.74 -19.40 -8.95
CA PHE A 204 2.55 -18.06 -8.41
C PHE A 204 2.44 -18.12 -6.90
N ILE A 205 3.07 -17.17 -6.22
CA ILE A 205 3.05 -17.02 -4.78
C ILE A 205 2.57 -15.61 -4.48
N PHE A 206 1.43 -15.49 -3.79
CA PHE A 206 0.87 -14.20 -3.40
C PHE A 206 0.71 -14.12 -1.88
N MET A 207 1.64 -13.45 -1.19
CA MET A 207 1.51 -13.25 0.25
C MET A 207 0.46 -12.21 0.57
N THR A 208 -0.46 -12.54 1.50
CA THR A 208 -1.60 -11.69 1.83
C THR A 208 -2.01 -11.75 3.30
N ALA A 209 -2.83 -10.81 3.69
CA ALA A 209 -3.46 -10.71 5.00
C ALA A 209 -4.71 -9.83 4.92
N ALA A 210 -5.48 -9.76 6.00
CA ALA A 210 -6.73 -9.01 6.06
C ALA A 210 -6.57 -7.49 5.79
N TRP A 211 -5.40 -6.89 6.05
CA TRP A 211 -5.15 -5.47 5.72
C TRP A 211 -5.24 -5.16 4.22
N HIS A 212 -5.16 -6.15 3.35
CA HIS A 212 -5.37 -5.94 1.91
C HIS A 212 -6.81 -5.57 1.57
N ALA A 213 -7.78 -5.88 2.44
CA ALA A 213 -9.17 -5.46 2.25
C ALA A 213 -9.31 -3.93 2.23
N GLU A 214 -8.52 -3.20 3.02
CA GLU A 214 -8.50 -1.75 3.02
C GLU A 214 -8.02 -1.18 1.68
N ARG A 215 -7.04 -1.84 1.06
CA ARG A 215 -6.49 -1.43 -0.25
C ARG A 215 -7.46 -1.72 -1.38
N THR A 216 -8.08 -2.90 -1.39
CA THR A 216 -9.08 -3.27 -2.41
C THR A 216 -10.35 -2.43 -2.34
N ALA A 217 -10.73 -1.98 -1.13
CA ALA A 217 -11.86 -1.08 -0.90
C ALA A 217 -11.52 0.41 -1.14
N CYS A 218 -10.32 0.74 -1.62
CA CYS A 218 -9.86 2.11 -1.82
C CYS A 218 -9.95 3.00 -0.56
N LYS A 219 -9.80 2.41 0.60
CA LYS A 219 -9.85 3.11 1.90
C LYS A 219 -8.47 3.59 2.36
N ALA A 220 -7.41 2.90 1.95
CA ALA A 220 -6.04 3.32 2.22
C ALA A 220 -5.70 4.63 1.50
N SER A 221 -5.29 5.65 2.25
CA SER A 221 -5.03 7.00 1.72
C SER A 221 -3.84 7.04 0.74
N TRP A 222 -2.88 6.11 0.89
CA TRP A 222 -1.69 6.00 0.02
C TRP A 222 -1.93 5.23 -1.29
N THR A 223 -3.18 4.82 -1.60
CA THR A 223 -3.52 4.05 -2.80
C THR A 223 -4.39 4.79 -3.82
N PRO A 224 -4.21 6.11 -4.05
CA PRO A 224 -5.17 6.89 -4.84
C PRO A 224 -5.31 6.45 -6.29
N HIS A 225 -4.28 5.83 -6.85
CA HIS A 225 -4.26 5.37 -8.25
C HIS A 225 -4.35 3.84 -8.38
N ALA A 226 -4.60 3.12 -7.27
CA ALA A 226 -4.76 1.67 -7.31
C ALA A 226 -5.90 1.26 -8.26
N PRO A 227 -5.80 0.10 -8.93
CA PRO A 227 -6.90 -0.45 -9.70
C PRO A 227 -8.15 -0.60 -8.83
N LEU A 228 -9.25 -0.03 -9.28
CA LEU A 228 -10.56 -0.15 -8.64
C LEU A 228 -11.33 -1.29 -9.30
N TYR A 229 -11.81 -2.19 -8.49
CA TYR A 229 -12.73 -3.25 -8.89
C TYR A 229 -14.04 -3.14 -8.10
N ALA A 230 -15.13 -3.54 -8.73
CA ALA A 230 -16.43 -3.65 -8.10
C ALA A 230 -17.13 -4.95 -8.50
N LEU A 231 -18.07 -5.36 -7.68
CA LEU A 231 -18.94 -6.50 -7.97
C LEU A 231 -20.08 -6.04 -8.90
N GLU A 232 -20.14 -6.61 -10.11
CA GLU A 232 -21.21 -6.40 -11.07
C GLU A 232 -21.84 -7.74 -11.47
N ASN A 233 -23.11 -7.89 -11.23
CA ASN A 233 -23.82 -9.14 -11.56
C ASN A 233 -23.15 -10.39 -10.97
N GLY A 234 -22.54 -10.27 -9.79
CA GLY A 234 -21.82 -11.35 -9.11
C GLY A 234 -20.37 -11.59 -9.59
N GLN A 235 -19.89 -10.84 -10.57
CA GLN A 235 -18.53 -10.93 -11.11
C GLN A 235 -17.69 -9.70 -10.76
N ILE A 236 -16.38 -9.88 -10.62
CA ILE A 236 -15.43 -8.78 -10.41
C ILE A 236 -15.17 -8.07 -11.74
N ALA A 237 -15.38 -6.76 -11.76
CA ALA A 237 -15.19 -5.91 -12.93
C ALA A 237 -14.27 -4.72 -12.62
N PHE A 238 -13.31 -4.46 -13.52
CA PHE A 238 -12.42 -3.29 -13.43
C PHE A 238 -13.19 -2.00 -13.71
N LYS A 239 -12.97 -0.96 -12.86
CA LYS A 239 -13.69 0.32 -12.87
C LYS A 239 -12.82 1.56 -13.05
N GLY A 240 -11.53 1.40 -13.33
CA GLY A 240 -10.58 2.51 -13.38
C GLY A 240 -9.67 2.54 -12.17
N ALA A 241 -9.33 3.71 -11.66
CA ALA A 241 -8.54 3.85 -10.45
C ALA A 241 -9.38 4.30 -9.24
N CYS A 242 -8.85 4.05 -8.05
CA CYS A 242 -9.54 4.31 -6.77
C CYS A 242 -10.01 5.76 -6.60
N ASN A 243 -9.26 6.72 -7.06
CA ASN A 243 -9.51 8.15 -6.83
C ASN A 243 -9.30 8.92 -8.14
N GLU A 244 -10.12 8.67 -9.13
CA GLU A 244 -10.13 9.46 -10.37
C GLU A 244 -11.29 10.45 -10.38
N GLY A 245 -11.06 11.61 -11.01
CA GLY A 245 -12.05 12.64 -11.21
C GLY A 245 -11.78 13.94 -10.45
N PRO A 246 -12.61 14.96 -10.67
CA PRO A 246 -12.39 16.32 -10.12
C PRO A 246 -12.49 16.39 -8.58
N SER A 247 -13.17 15.43 -7.95
CA SER A 247 -13.26 15.34 -6.50
C SER A 247 -11.93 14.89 -5.85
N MET A 248 -11.00 14.31 -6.63
CA MET A 248 -9.70 13.86 -6.13
C MET A 248 -8.87 15.00 -5.54
N VAL A 249 -8.80 16.13 -6.22
CA VAL A 249 -8.03 17.31 -5.76
C VAL A 249 -8.54 17.82 -4.41
N LEU A 250 -9.85 17.91 -4.24
CA LEU A 250 -10.45 18.33 -2.96
C LEU A 250 -10.19 17.27 -1.88
N ARG A 251 -10.28 16.01 -2.22
CA ARG A 251 -10.04 14.92 -1.28
C ARG A 251 -8.58 14.89 -0.81
N GLU A 252 -7.61 14.95 -1.73
CA GLU A 252 -6.18 15.02 -1.39
C GLU A 252 -5.87 16.24 -0.52
N TRP A 253 -6.52 17.35 -0.82
CA TRP A 253 -6.39 18.56 0.00
C TRP A 253 -6.91 18.35 1.43
N LEU A 254 -8.06 17.70 1.59
CA LEU A 254 -8.64 17.37 2.90
C LEU A 254 -7.80 16.32 3.66
N GLU A 255 -7.33 15.28 2.99
CA GLU A 255 -6.47 14.25 3.57
C GLU A 255 -5.14 14.80 4.13
N ASN A 256 -4.70 15.94 3.60
CA ASN A 256 -3.54 16.68 4.09
C ASN A 256 -3.85 17.59 5.30
N THR A 257 -5.07 17.59 5.85
CA THR A 257 -5.39 18.30 7.11
C THR A 257 -5.22 17.37 8.32
N ALA A 258 -4.75 17.92 9.44
CA ALA A 258 -4.64 17.16 10.68
C ALA A 258 -6.03 16.76 11.22
N SER A 259 -7.01 17.63 11.05
CA SER A 259 -8.41 17.35 11.42
C SER A 259 -8.99 16.16 10.66
N TYR A 260 -8.69 16.01 9.39
CA TYR A 260 -9.10 14.83 8.63
C TYR A 260 -8.44 13.56 9.18
N ARG A 261 -7.11 13.57 9.35
CA ARG A 261 -6.36 12.40 9.82
C ARG A 261 -6.74 11.95 11.23
N VAL A 262 -7.05 12.90 12.13
CA VAL A 262 -7.42 12.58 13.51
C VAL A 262 -8.89 12.18 13.65
N MET A 263 -9.80 12.80 12.88
CA MET A 263 -11.25 12.65 13.09
C MET A 263 -11.95 11.79 12.03
N VAL A 264 -11.52 11.86 10.77
CA VAL A 264 -12.22 11.22 9.62
C VAL A 264 -11.54 9.93 9.21
N GLU A 265 -10.22 9.94 9.09
CA GLU A 265 -9.45 8.79 8.62
C GLU A 265 -9.69 7.51 9.44
N PRO A 266 -9.70 7.52 10.78
CA PRO A 266 -9.96 6.32 11.58
C PRO A 266 -11.35 5.71 11.36
N ILE A 267 -12.34 6.54 11.00
CA ILE A 267 -13.70 6.08 10.69
C ILE A 267 -13.74 5.49 9.29
N ARG A 268 -13.07 6.14 8.35
CA ARG A 268 -13.03 5.73 6.94
C ARG A 268 -12.26 4.44 6.71
N HIS A 269 -11.19 4.22 7.43
CA HIS A 269 -10.35 3.01 7.35
C HIS A 269 -11.02 1.78 7.97
N LYS A 270 -12.10 1.98 8.75
CA LYS A 270 -12.86 0.85 9.32
C LYS A 270 -13.43 -0.01 8.21
N LEU A 271 -13.04 -1.27 8.20
CA LEU A 271 -13.54 -2.24 7.24
C LEU A 271 -14.98 -2.63 7.54
N SER A 272 -15.75 -2.84 6.48
CA SER A 272 -17.07 -3.45 6.51
C SER A 272 -16.99 -4.92 6.08
N HIS A 273 -18.09 -5.67 6.24
CA HIS A 273 -18.24 -7.00 5.69
C HIS A 273 -17.97 -7.03 4.18
N ASP A 274 -18.57 -6.09 3.44
CA ASP A 274 -18.47 -6.03 1.98
C ASP A 274 -17.04 -5.74 1.50
N ASP A 275 -16.25 -4.99 2.25
CA ASP A 275 -14.84 -4.73 1.94
C ASP A 275 -14.01 -6.02 1.99
N VAL A 276 -14.25 -6.87 3.00
CA VAL A 276 -13.55 -8.14 3.15
C VAL A 276 -14.03 -9.15 2.10
N ASP A 277 -15.34 -9.18 1.81
CA ASP A 277 -15.89 -10.02 0.73
C ASP A 277 -15.29 -9.63 -0.64
N LEU A 278 -15.21 -8.34 -0.93
CA LEU A 278 -14.58 -7.82 -2.16
C LEU A 278 -13.11 -8.23 -2.28
N TYR A 279 -12.35 -8.08 -1.19
CA TYR A 279 -10.95 -8.52 -1.13
C TYR A 279 -10.80 -10.01 -1.48
N ILE A 280 -11.59 -10.87 -0.87
CA ILE A 280 -11.55 -12.32 -1.13
C ILE A 280 -11.86 -12.60 -2.61
N ARG A 281 -12.90 -11.98 -3.15
CA ARG A 281 -13.33 -12.18 -4.54
C ARG A 281 -12.30 -11.70 -5.56
N ILE A 282 -11.66 -10.55 -5.33
CA ILE A 282 -10.59 -10.03 -6.20
C ILE A 282 -9.41 -11.01 -6.21
N LEU A 283 -9.02 -11.50 -5.03
CA LEU A 283 -7.92 -12.46 -4.92
C LEU A 283 -8.25 -13.78 -5.64
N LEU A 284 -9.46 -14.29 -5.45
CA LEU A 284 -9.93 -15.50 -6.14
C LEU A 284 -10.05 -15.32 -7.65
N ALA A 285 -10.43 -14.14 -8.13
CA ALA A 285 -10.40 -13.83 -9.56
C ALA A 285 -8.98 -13.91 -10.11
N GLY A 286 -7.98 -13.40 -9.37
CA GLY A 286 -6.56 -13.54 -9.73
C GLY A 286 -6.10 -15.01 -9.74
N VAL A 287 -6.49 -15.81 -8.75
CA VAL A 287 -6.20 -17.25 -8.68
C VAL A 287 -6.80 -18.01 -9.88
N SER A 288 -8.05 -17.72 -10.20
CA SER A 288 -8.74 -18.33 -11.35
C SER A 288 -8.06 -17.96 -12.67
N LEU A 289 -7.73 -16.68 -12.85
CA LEU A 289 -7.06 -16.20 -14.05
C LEU A 289 -5.64 -16.75 -14.20
N ALA A 290 -4.91 -16.92 -13.08
CA ALA A 290 -3.60 -17.58 -13.09
C ALA A 290 -3.69 -19.02 -13.62
N LYS A 291 -4.69 -19.77 -13.17
CA LYS A 291 -4.94 -21.12 -13.63
C LYS A 291 -5.40 -21.16 -15.10
N GLU A 292 -6.30 -20.27 -15.49
CA GLU A 292 -6.84 -20.20 -16.84
C GLU A 292 -5.79 -19.77 -17.87
N LYS A 293 -5.09 -18.67 -17.60
CA LYS A 293 -4.15 -18.05 -18.56
C LYS A 293 -2.79 -18.76 -18.63
N TYR A 294 -2.26 -19.20 -17.47
CA TYR A 294 -0.90 -19.74 -17.40
C TYR A 294 -0.85 -21.23 -17.03
N GLY A 295 -1.99 -21.81 -16.64
CA GLY A 295 -2.06 -23.21 -16.21
C GLY A 295 -1.36 -23.48 -14.88
N VAL A 296 -1.19 -22.46 -14.01
CA VAL A 296 -0.44 -22.57 -12.75
C VAL A 296 -1.35 -22.46 -11.52
N ALA A 297 -0.92 -23.13 -10.45
CA ALA A 297 -1.50 -22.92 -9.13
C ALA A 297 -1.01 -21.61 -8.51
N THR A 298 -1.81 -21.05 -7.60
CA THR A 298 -1.41 -19.93 -6.76
C THR A 298 -1.33 -20.41 -5.31
N LEU A 299 -0.12 -20.30 -4.72
CA LEU A 299 0.15 -20.52 -3.31
C LEU A 299 0.01 -19.19 -2.58
N ILE A 300 -0.77 -19.19 -1.50
CA ILE A 300 -1.06 -18.01 -0.69
C ILE A 300 -0.50 -18.20 0.71
N PRO A 301 0.69 -17.67 1.01
CA PRO A 301 1.13 -17.47 2.38
C PRO A 301 0.24 -16.41 3.04
N TYR A 302 -0.63 -16.83 3.96
CA TYR A 302 -1.56 -15.97 4.67
C TYR A 302 -1.00 -15.57 6.04
N ILE A 303 -1.05 -14.28 6.36
CA ILE A 303 -0.65 -13.76 7.67
C ILE A 303 -1.93 -13.38 8.44
N ALA A 304 -2.20 -14.08 9.54
CA ALA A 304 -3.34 -13.76 10.40
C ALA A 304 -3.21 -12.34 10.98
N SER A 305 -4.30 -11.60 10.92
CA SER A 305 -4.36 -10.20 11.35
C SER A 305 -5.76 -9.83 11.90
N PRO A 306 -6.17 -10.46 13.01
CA PRO A 306 -7.54 -10.36 13.54
C PRO A 306 -7.94 -8.92 13.90
N GLY A 307 -6.98 -8.06 14.21
CA GLY A 307 -7.24 -6.65 14.51
C GLY A 307 -7.91 -5.89 13.36
N TYR A 308 -7.61 -6.26 12.10
CA TYR A 308 -8.24 -5.65 10.92
C TYR A 308 -9.68 -6.14 10.67
N LEU A 309 -10.06 -7.28 11.26
CA LEU A 309 -11.36 -7.91 11.02
C LEU A 309 -12.43 -7.52 12.05
N MET A 310 -12.07 -6.72 13.04
CA MET A 310 -13.01 -6.31 14.10
C MET A 310 -14.24 -5.61 13.54
N GLY A 311 -15.42 -6.17 13.82
CA GLY A 311 -16.72 -5.63 13.40
C GLY A 311 -17.09 -5.91 11.94
N THR A 312 -16.30 -6.69 11.19
CA THR A 312 -16.59 -7.07 9.80
C THR A 312 -17.48 -8.32 9.69
N GLY A 313 -17.55 -9.14 10.74
CA GLY A 313 -18.21 -10.44 10.72
C GLY A 313 -17.35 -11.57 10.12
N PHE A 314 -16.09 -11.27 9.73
CA PHE A 314 -15.11 -12.26 9.27
C PHE A 314 -14.10 -12.60 10.36
N SER A 315 -13.54 -13.80 10.26
CA SER A 315 -12.30 -14.21 10.95
C SER A 315 -11.23 -14.58 9.91
N ASP A 316 -9.97 -14.66 10.35
CA ASP A 316 -8.88 -15.14 9.50
C ASP A 316 -9.15 -16.57 8.99
N ASP A 317 -9.71 -17.45 9.82
CA ASP A 317 -10.09 -18.83 9.44
C ASP A 317 -11.16 -18.86 8.34
N GLU A 318 -12.14 -17.96 8.41
CA GLU A 318 -13.19 -17.84 7.38
C GLU A 318 -12.61 -17.38 6.05
N ILE A 319 -11.69 -16.41 6.08
CA ILE A 319 -10.98 -15.97 4.86
C ILE A 319 -10.18 -17.12 4.27
N VAL A 320 -9.37 -17.82 5.08
CA VAL A 320 -8.57 -18.97 4.65
C VAL A 320 -9.44 -20.07 4.06
N ARG A 321 -10.55 -20.39 4.72
CA ARG A 321 -11.51 -21.38 4.24
C ARG A 321 -12.04 -21.01 2.84
N ARG A 322 -12.52 -19.78 2.66
CA ARG A 322 -13.05 -19.30 1.38
C ARG A 322 -12.00 -19.28 0.26
N LEU A 323 -10.77 -18.91 0.58
CA LEU A 323 -9.68 -18.95 -0.39
C LEU A 323 -9.37 -20.38 -0.85
N ARG A 324 -9.36 -21.35 0.08
CA ARG A 324 -9.18 -22.77 -0.25
C ARG A 324 -10.33 -23.33 -1.09
N GLU A 325 -11.56 -23.04 -0.73
CA GLU A 325 -12.76 -23.44 -1.49
C GLU A 325 -12.76 -22.85 -2.91
N GLY A 326 -12.19 -21.66 -3.09
CA GLY A 326 -12.00 -21.00 -4.38
C GLY A 326 -10.80 -21.51 -5.18
N GLY A 327 -10.10 -22.56 -4.72
CA GLY A 327 -9.03 -23.23 -5.43
C GLY A 327 -7.61 -22.70 -5.18
N ALA A 328 -7.43 -21.82 -4.21
CA ALA A 328 -6.09 -21.39 -3.79
C ALA A 328 -5.46 -22.42 -2.84
N ILE A 329 -4.14 -22.55 -2.90
CA ILE A 329 -3.36 -23.31 -1.91
C ILE A 329 -2.97 -22.32 -0.81
N VAL A 330 -3.51 -22.48 0.41
CA VAL A 330 -3.28 -21.52 1.49
C VAL A 330 -2.50 -22.17 2.64
N ILE A 331 -1.42 -21.51 3.03
CA ILE A 331 -0.59 -21.90 4.19
C ILE A 331 -0.55 -20.75 5.20
N ASP A 332 -0.46 -21.06 6.48
CA ASP A 332 -0.24 -20.06 7.53
C ASP A 332 1.21 -19.57 7.49
N ALA A 333 1.39 -18.27 7.30
CA ALA A 333 2.67 -17.58 7.25
C ALA A 333 2.86 -16.60 8.42
N SER A 334 2.05 -16.71 9.48
CA SER A 334 2.06 -15.78 10.61
C SER A 334 3.32 -15.86 11.46
N LEU A 335 3.97 -17.05 11.52
CA LEU A 335 5.13 -17.34 12.36
C LEU A 335 4.83 -17.15 13.87
N ALA A 336 3.61 -17.49 14.29
CA ALA A 336 3.16 -17.30 15.67
C ALA A 336 3.97 -18.14 16.67
N GLU A 337 4.44 -19.32 16.29
CA GLU A 337 5.27 -20.17 17.15
C GLU A 337 6.67 -19.58 17.35
N GLU A 338 7.27 -19.03 16.31
CA GLU A 338 8.57 -18.37 16.36
C GLU A 338 8.49 -17.09 17.22
N GLU A 339 7.43 -16.32 17.05
CA GLU A 339 7.17 -15.13 17.89
C GLU A 339 6.97 -15.51 19.35
N ALA A 340 6.22 -16.57 19.64
CA ALA A 340 6.03 -17.09 21.00
C ALA A 340 7.34 -17.60 21.66
N LYS A 341 8.30 -18.05 20.85
CA LYS A 341 9.66 -18.44 21.31
C LYS A 341 10.58 -17.21 21.47
N GLY A 342 10.09 -16.01 21.23
CA GLY A 342 10.84 -14.75 21.37
C GLY A 342 11.61 -14.30 20.14
N ALA A 343 11.37 -14.91 18.97
CA ALA A 343 12.00 -14.46 17.74
C ALA A 343 11.43 -13.10 17.29
N LEU A 344 12.30 -12.21 16.85
CA LEU A 344 11.90 -10.94 16.28
C LEU A 344 11.46 -11.14 14.82
N ILE A 345 10.16 -11.34 14.60
CA ILE A 345 9.58 -11.55 13.26
C ILE A 345 9.24 -10.23 12.55
N ARG A 346 9.22 -9.12 13.29
CA ARG A 346 8.92 -7.78 12.76
C ARG A 346 9.99 -6.77 13.14
N ILE A 347 10.33 -5.87 12.24
CA ILE A 347 11.22 -4.73 12.50
C ILE A 347 10.53 -3.84 13.54
N LYS A 348 11.19 -3.65 14.68
CA LYS A 348 10.64 -2.88 15.81
C LYS A 348 10.44 -1.42 15.38
N GLY A 349 9.24 -0.89 15.61
CA GLY A 349 8.88 0.48 15.24
C GLY A 349 8.45 0.66 13.78
N ASP A 350 8.44 -0.44 12.99
CA ASP A 350 8.03 -0.42 11.59
C ASP A 350 6.91 -1.43 11.29
N GLY A 351 7.10 -2.70 11.66
CA GLY A 351 6.13 -3.77 11.47
C GLY A 351 6.39 -4.67 10.26
N HIS A 352 7.25 -4.29 9.32
CA HIS A 352 7.67 -5.15 8.21
C HIS A 352 8.50 -6.35 8.69
N PRO A 353 8.58 -7.46 7.91
CA PRO A 353 9.32 -8.65 8.30
C PRO A 353 10.81 -8.38 8.50
N THR A 354 11.39 -9.00 9.52
CA THR A 354 12.84 -9.07 9.66
C THR A 354 13.46 -10.04 8.65
N PRO A 355 14.80 -10.00 8.43
CA PRO A 355 15.51 -11.02 7.66
C PRO A 355 15.25 -12.45 8.17
N PHE A 356 15.15 -12.62 9.49
CA PHE A 356 14.77 -13.90 10.11
C PHE A 356 13.38 -14.37 9.65
N ALA A 357 12.38 -13.50 9.70
CA ALA A 357 11.01 -13.86 9.32
C ALA A 357 10.92 -14.21 7.83
N ASN A 358 11.62 -13.50 6.96
CA ASN A 358 11.69 -13.80 5.54
C ASN A 358 12.32 -15.18 5.29
N ARG A 359 13.44 -15.48 5.97
CA ARG A 359 14.07 -16.80 5.86
C ARG A 359 13.20 -17.94 6.42
N ALA A 360 12.54 -17.74 7.55
CA ALA A 360 11.64 -18.73 8.13
C ALA A 360 10.46 -19.03 7.19
N ARG A 361 9.86 -18.01 6.58
CA ARG A 361 8.82 -18.19 5.56
C ARG A 361 9.34 -18.86 4.30
N ALA A 362 10.57 -18.55 3.88
CA ALA A 362 11.19 -19.20 2.72
C ALA A 362 11.37 -20.71 2.97
N VAL A 363 11.83 -21.13 4.17
CA VAL A 363 11.96 -22.54 4.55
C VAL A 363 10.59 -23.22 4.55
N MET A 364 9.59 -22.59 5.14
CA MET A 364 8.22 -23.12 5.16
C MET A 364 7.63 -23.28 3.74
N LEU A 365 7.90 -22.33 2.85
CA LEU A 365 7.47 -22.40 1.44
C LEU A 365 8.17 -23.54 0.70
N GLU A 366 9.49 -23.67 0.85
CA GLU A 366 10.29 -24.70 0.21
C GLU A 366 9.83 -26.09 0.67
N ASP A 367 9.69 -26.29 1.98
CA ASP A 367 9.22 -27.54 2.58
C ASP A 367 7.81 -27.91 2.09
N TYR A 368 6.86 -26.94 2.13
CA TYR A 368 5.50 -27.18 1.67
C TYR A 368 5.46 -27.55 0.18
N ILE A 369 6.16 -26.79 -0.67
CA ILE A 369 6.17 -27.04 -2.12
C ILE A 369 6.81 -28.38 -2.42
N GLY A 370 7.93 -28.72 -1.76
CA GLY A 370 8.64 -29.97 -1.93
C GLY A 370 7.80 -31.20 -1.58
N HIS A 371 7.01 -31.13 -0.51
CA HIS A 371 6.21 -32.26 -0.03
C HIS A 371 4.79 -32.31 -0.60
N GLN A 372 4.12 -31.16 -0.78
CA GLN A 372 2.71 -31.11 -1.11
C GLN A 372 2.42 -30.82 -2.60
N ILE A 373 3.40 -30.26 -3.32
CA ILE A 373 3.27 -29.94 -4.75
C ILE A 373 4.48 -30.56 -5.50
N PRO A 374 4.62 -31.88 -5.50
CA PRO A 374 5.80 -32.53 -6.08
C PRO A 374 5.94 -32.21 -7.57
N GLY A 375 7.17 -32.01 -8.04
CA GLY A 375 7.50 -31.66 -9.41
C GLY A 375 7.50 -30.18 -9.75
N ILE A 376 7.12 -29.30 -8.80
CA ILE A 376 7.27 -27.85 -8.97
C ILE A 376 8.74 -27.46 -8.84
N LEU A 377 9.43 -27.94 -7.84
CA LEU A 377 10.87 -27.71 -7.67
C LEU A 377 11.67 -28.77 -8.44
N ARG A 378 12.81 -28.35 -9.01
CA ARG A 378 13.75 -29.34 -9.57
C ARG A 378 14.26 -30.21 -8.43
N ALA A 379 14.31 -31.53 -8.67
CA ALA A 379 14.92 -32.40 -7.70
C ALA A 379 16.33 -31.90 -7.38
N ALA A 380 16.62 -31.72 -6.09
CA ALA A 380 17.97 -31.39 -5.66
C ALA A 380 18.90 -32.44 -6.25
N SER A 381 19.86 -32.03 -7.07
CA SER A 381 20.91 -32.94 -7.54
C SER A 381 21.69 -33.37 -6.30
N LYS A 382 21.53 -34.66 -5.92
CA LYS A 382 22.30 -35.29 -4.84
C LYS A 382 23.77 -35.24 -5.16
#